data_55902614ec7a5134f5bd788cfc00ebc1
#
_entry.id   55902614ec7a5134f5bd788cfc00ebc1
#
_cell.length_a   1.000
_cell.length_b   1.000
_cell.length_c   1.000
_cell.angle_alpha   90.00
_cell.angle_beta   90.00
_cell.angle_gamma   90.00
#
_symmetry.space_group_name_H-M   'P 1'
#
loop_
_entity.id
_entity.type
_entity.pdbx_description
1 polymer ?
#
loop_
_entity_poly.entity_id
_entity_poly.type
_entity_poly.pdbx_seq_one_letter_code
_entity_poly.pdbx_strand_id
1 'polypeptide(L)'
;MKYFKRSAAALAIATLTIFSSSFATNAVAADAQPLINAMQNAQGEPSLAPMLKNVIPAVVNISVKGTKEVSSPVFNVPEEFRFMFPQLNQPNRQREFRALGSGVIIDAKAGYVVTNHHVVEDASEIRIALSDGREYEAKKIGSDPHTDLALLQLKDFENLTALPYQSSESMEVGDFVVAIGNPFGLGQTVTSGIISALGRTGLNIENIENFIQTDAAINSGNSGGALVNLRGELVGINTAILGPNGGNIGIGFAIPVDMVKTVVAQLKEFGEVRRGTLGVVGTELTPDLADNFGYKGKAGAFVNEVVDNSAAQKAGIKPGDIITSINGKKISSFAELRAVIATLGSGAEAQIGIFRDGKNITVKAKLQEPDTMAGSDAGILSEFFSGAMLANNDTGPGVVVTSVDKRSRAYSIGLREGDVITSVNRDQVKDLSSLKDKLKDGKRKSTAIRIERGDSTLYLTIRN
;
A
#
# COMPACT_ATOMS: atom_id res chain seq x y z
N MET A 1 18.19 -91.74 -36.22
CA MET A 1 19.50 -92.06 -36.87
C MET A 1 20.29 -90.79 -37.09
N LYS A 2 21.53 -90.77 -36.54
CA LYS A 2 22.67 -89.97 -36.92
C LYS A 2 22.60 -88.50 -36.58
N TYR A 3 23.41 -88.04 -35.83
CA TYR A 3 24.78 -87.83 -35.41
C TYR A 3 24.99 -86.39 -34.92
N PHE A 4 25.49 -86.31 -33.72
CA PHE A 4 26.28 -85.31 -33.10
C PHE A 4 27.31 -84.66 -34.01
N LYS A 5 27.48 -83.29 -33.84
CA LYS A 5 28.81 -82.69 -33.78
C LYS A 5 28.83 -81.46 -32.86
N ARG A 6 29.64 -81.56 -31.84
CA ARG A 6 30.06 -80.51 -30.96
C ARG A 6 31.06 -79.62 -31.70
N SER A 7 30.96 -78.30 -31.51
CA SER A 7 32.09 -77.41 -31.71
C SER A 7 32.08 -76.40 -30.61
N ALA A 8 33.17 -76.35 -29.86
CA ALA A 8 33.51 -75.35 -28.82
C ALA A 8 33.84 -74.03 -29.49
N ALA A 9 33.28 -72.97 -28.99
CA ALA A 9 33.74 -71.61 -29.33
C ALA A 9 33.97 -70.82 -28.04
N ALA A 10 35.14 -70.26 -27.96
CA ALA A 10 35.79 -69.63 -26.84
C ALA A 10 34.99 -68.42 -26.24
N LEU A 11 34.97 -68.39 -24.93
CA LEU A 11 34.48 -67.29 -24.10
C LEU A 11 35.54 -66.17 -24.11
N ALA A 12 35.27 -65.08 -24.83
CA ALA A 12 36.02 -63.86 -24.71
C ALA A 12 35.36 -62.96 -23.65
N ILE A 13 35.94 -62.89 -22.49
CA ILE A 13 35.55 -61.97 -21.43
C ILE A 13 36.08 -60.58 -21.82
N ALA A 14 35.15 -59.70 -22.32
CA ALA A 14 35.44 -58.28 -22.46
C ALA A 14 35.13 -57.61 -21.12
N THR A 15 36.14 -57.28 -20.36
CA THR A 15 36.09 -56.39 -19.19
C THR A 15 35.72 -54.99 -19.64
N LEU A 16 34.46 -54.63 -19.52
CA LEU A 16 34.00 -53.26 -19.72
C LEU A 16 34.30 -52.46 -18.44
N THR A 17 35.40 -51.71 -18.43
CA THR A 17 35.70 -50.73 -17.41
C THR A 17 34.71 -49.56 -17.57
N ILE A 18 33.70 -49.51 -16.71
CA ILE A 18 32.81 -48.38 -16.55
C ILE A 18 33.62 -47.30 -15.84
N PHE A 19 34.09 -46.29 -16.61
CA PHE A 19 34.53 -45.03 -16.06
C PHE A 19 33.26 -44.30 -15.55
N SER A 20 32.94 -44.44 -14.28
CA SER A 20 32.01 -43.57 -13.57
C SER A 20 32.69 -42.21 -13.41
N SER A 21 32.43 -41.34 -14.38
CA SER A 21 32.66 -39.89 -14.20
C SER A 21 31.66 -39.40 -13.15
N SER A 22 32.13 -39.36 -11.90
CA SER A 22 31.43 -38.61 -10.82
C SER A 22 31.53 -37.13 -11.18
N PHE A 23 30.57 -36.63 -11.96
CA PHE A 23 30.35 -35.20 -12.04
C PHE A 23 29.85 -34.77 -10.68
N ALA A 24 30.68 -34.09 -9.95
CA ALA A 24 30.40 -33.48 -8.69
C ALA A 24 29.29 -32.43 -8.85
N THR A 25 28.09 -32.80 -8.44
CA THR A 25 27.00 -31.87 -8.16
C THR A 25 27.19 -31.18 -6.78
N ASN A 26 28.36 -30.57 -6.58
CA ASN A 26 28.72 -29.92 -5.31
C ASN A 26 28.59 -28.39 -5.36
N ALA A 27 28.07 -27.80 -6.46
CA ALA A 27 28.08 -26.35 -6.59
C ALA A 27 26.81 -25.66 -6.04
N VAL A 28 25.72 -26.39 -5.78
CA VAL A 28 24.47 -25.80 -5.29
C VAL A 28 24.27 -25.95 -3.77
N ALA A 29 24.98 -26.88 -3.14
CA ALA A 29 24.85 -27.12 -1.70
C ALA A 29 25.70 -26.16 -0.84
N ALA A 30 26.72 -25.51 -1.42
CA ALA A 30 27.62 -24.65 -0.65
C ALA A 30 27.00 -23.30 -0.26
N ASP A 31 26.07 -22.77 -1.07
CA ASP A 31 25.40 -21.48 -0.77
C ASP A 31 24.18 -21.59 0.16
N ALA A 32 23.58 -22.78 0.24
CA ALA A 32 22.44 -23.03 1.13
C ALA A 32 22.85 -23.35 2.57
N GLN A 33 24.04 -23.86 2.78
CA GLN A 33 24.52 -24.27 4.10
C GLN A 33 24.62 -23.12 5.12
N PRO A 34 25.09 -21.90 4.76
CA PRO A 34 25.08 -20.77 5.69
C PRO A 34 23.68 -20.35 6.12
N LEU A 35 22.69 -20.43 5.23
CA LEU A 35 21.29 -20.11 5.50
C LEU A 35 20.67 -21.16 6.43
N ILE A 36 20.89 -22.44 6.17
CA ILE A 36 20.41 -23.55 7.02
C ILE A 36 21.03 -23.42 8.41
N ASN A 37 22.33 -23.14 8.52
CA ASN A 37 23.00 -22.96 9.82
C ASN A 37 22.50 -21.70 10.56
N ALA A 38 22.16 -20.63 9.84
CA ALA A 38 21.59 -19.41 10.41
C ALA A 38 20.16 -19.61 10.94
N MET A 39 19.47 -20.65 10.47
CA MET A 39 18.12 -21.01 10.87
C MET A 39 18.07 -22.17 11.88
N GLN A 40 19.21 -22.54 12.49
CA GLN A 40 19.27 -23.56 13.54
C GLN A 40 19.51 -22.91 14.90
N ASN A 41 18.85 -23.45 15.95
CA ASN A 41 19.18 -23.11 17.33
C ASN A 41 20.52 -23.74 17.76
N ALA A 42 20.92 -23.48 19.01
CA ALA A 42 22.16 -24.05 19.57
C ALA A 42 22.21 -25.60 19.57
N GLN A 43 21.06 -26.25 19.43
CA GLN A 43 20.90 -27.71 19.38
C GLN A 43 20.86 -28.24 17.94
N GLY A 44 20.96 -27.39 16.92
CA GLY A 44 20.90 -27.76 15.51
C GLY A 44 19.49 -28.00 14.95
N GLU A 45 18.45 -27.62 15.70
CA GLU A 45 17.05 -27.71 15.26
C GLU A 45 16.64 -26.48 14.43
N PRO A 46 15.77 -26.62 13.43
CA PRO A 46 15.23 -25.50 12.67
C PRO A 46 14.60 -24.46 13.61
N SER A 47 15.05 -23.23 13.53
CA SER A 47 14.59 -22.15 14.44
C SER A 47 14.75 -20.77 13.81
N LEU A 48 13.77 -19.90 14.02
CA LEU A 48 13.83 -18.47 13.66
C LEU A 48 14.56 -17.63 14.71
N ALA A 49 14.86 -18.20 15.92
CA ALA A 49 15.43 -17.46 17.01
C ALA A 49 16.76 -16.73 16.70
N PRO A 50 17.70 -17.29 15.91
CA PRO A 50 18.93 -16.58 15.55
C PRO A 50 18.66 -15.32 14.72
N MET A 51 17.75 -15.37 13.74
CA MET A 51 17.34 -14.22 12.93
C MET A 51 16.61 -13.19 13.78
N LEU A 52 15.67 -13.63 14.62
CA LEU A 52 14.85 -12.76 15.47
C LEU A 52 15.68 -11.95 16.47
N LYS A 53 16.81 -12.46 16.96
CA LYS A 53 17.75 -11.71 17.83
C LYS A 53 18.24 -10.41 17.18
N ASN A 54 18.37 -10.40 15.85
CA ASN A 54 18.82 -9.23 15.10
C ASN A 54 17.66 -8.30 14.71
N VAL A 55 16.46 -8.84 14.55
CA VAL A 55 15.28 -8.09 14.09
C VAL A 55 14.52 -7.43 15.24
N ILE A 56 14.34 -8.16 16.34
CA ILE A 56 13.58 -7.71 17.53
C ILE A 56 14.01 -6.32 18.03
N PRO A 57 15.32 -5.98 18.12
CA PRO A 57 15.73 -4.65 18.59
C PRO A 57 15.29 -3.48 17.70
N ALA A 58 14.92 -3.75 16.44
CA ALA A 58 14.45 -2.73 15.51
C ALA A 58 12.92 -2.58 15.50
N VAL A 59 12.16 -3.49 16.13
CA VAL A 59 10.70 -3.40 16.24
C VAL A 59 10.31 -2.83 17.59
N VAL A 60 9.61 -1.71 17.58
CA VAL A 60 9.31 -0.90 18.75
C VAL A 60 7.82 -0.88 19.07
N ASN A 61 7.50 -0.62 20.34
CA ASN A 61 6.15 -0.27 20.76
C ASN A 61 5.93 1.23 20.59
N ILE A 62 4.77 1.61 20.11
CA ILE A 62 4.34 3.01 20.00
C ILE A 62 3.12 3.21 20.89
N SER A 63 3.24 4.14 21.82
CA SER A 63 2.17 4.60 22.69
C SER A 63 1.85 6.06 22.35
N VAL A 64 0.59 6.33 22.06
CA VAL A 64 0.13 7.71 21.78
C VAL A 64 -0.91 8.15 22.80
N LYS A 65 -0.88 9.45 23.10
CA LYS A 65 -1.97 10.16 23.76
C LYS A 65 -2.50 11.21 22.82
N GLY A 66 -3.80 11.38 22.81
CA GLY A 66 -4.48 12.38 22.01
C GLY A 66 -5.80 12.78 22.62
N THR A 67 -6.40 13.82 22.06
CA THR A 67 -7.73 14.30 22.45
C THR A 67 -8.65 14.20 21.25
N LYS A 68 -9.69 13.39 21.35
CA LYS A 68 -10.72 13.29 20.32
C LYS A 68 -11.99 14.03 20.74
N GLU A 69 -12.48 14.92 19.90
CA GLU A 69 -13.78 15.54 20.12
C GLU A 69 -14.88 14.50 19.88
N VAL A 70 -15.53 14.05 20.95
CA VAL A 70 -16.69 13.18 20.83
C VAL A 70 -17.91 14.05 20.61
N SER A 71 -18.43 14.05 19.39
CA SER A 71 -19.71 14.62 19.08
C SER A 71 -20.80 13.77 19.71
N SER A 72 -21.44 14.24 20.76
CA SER A 72 -22.70 13.66 21.20
C SER A 72 -23.72 13.77 20.07
N PRO A 73 -24.55 12.74 19.79
CA PRO A 73 -25.62 12.87 18.82
C PRO A 73 -26.49 14.05 19.27
N VAL A 74 -26.55 15.09 18.42
CA VAL A 74 -27.40 16.25 18.67
C VAL A 74 -28.84 15.76 18.41
N PHE A 75 -29.52 15.30 19.46
CA PHE A 75 -30.97 15.25 19.44
C PHE A 75 -31.46 16.71 19.41
N ASN A 76 -32.12 17.08 18.32
CA ASN A 76 -32.78 18.40 18.21
C ASN A 76 -33.92 18.43 19.20
N VAL A 77 -33.64 18.62 20.48
CA VAL A 77 -34.64 18.83 21.53
C VAL A 77 -35.02 20.29 21.44
N PRO A 78 -36.33 20.60 21.21
CA PRO A 78 -36.86 21.97 21.27
C PRO A 78 -36.43 22.63 22.58
N GLU A 79 -36.19 23.93 22.53
CA GLU A 79 -35.57 24.70 23.62
C GLU A 79 -36.37 24.59 24.94
N GLU A 80 -37.67 24.44 24.82
CA GLU A 80 -38.64 24.29 25.93
C GLU A 80 -38.47 22.96 26.70
N PHE A 81 -37.82 21.93 26.10
CA PHE A 81 -37.59 20.62 26.74
C PHE A 81 -36.17 20.37 27.17
N ARG A 82 -35.24 21.31 26.89
CA ARG A 82 -33.79 21.14 27.22
C ARG A 82 -33.52 20.99 28.72
N PHE A 83 -34.35 21.60 29.56
CA PHE A 83 -34.20 21.50 31.01
C PHE A 83 -34.49 20.09 31.55
N MET A 84 -35.30 19.29 30.82
CA MET A 84 -35.64 17.91 31.23
C MET A 84 -34.50 16.92 30.88
N PHE A 85 -33.54 17.32 30.04
CA PHE A 85 -32.43 16.47 29.60
C PHE A 85 -31.08 17.18 29.72
N PRO A 86 -30.64 17.54 30.95
CA PRO A 86 -29.43 18.31 31.16
C PRO A 86 -28.17 17.59 30.63
N GLN A 87 -28.23 16.27 30.47
CA GLN A 87 -27.12 15.47 29.91
C GLN A 87 -26.94 15.63 28.38
N LEU A 88 -27.97 16.11 27.66
CA LEU A 88 -27.94 16.38 26.21
C LEU A 88 -27.34 17.75 25.87
N ASN A 89 -27.18 18.61 26.86
CA ASN A 89 -26.67 19.97 26.75
C ASN A 89 -25.16 20.08 27.06
N GLN A 90 -24.45 18.96 27.21
CA GLN A 90 -23.01 19.04 27.48
C GLN A 90 -22.26 19.43 26.20
N PRO A 91 -21.46 20.51 26.23
CA PRO A 91 -20.62 20.86 25.10
C PRO A 91 -19.64 19.72 24.81
N ASN A 92 -19.19 19.63 23.53
CA ASN A 92 -18.21 18.65 23.07
C ASN A 92 -17.21 18.30 24.17
N ARG A 93 -17.30 17.08 24.70
CA ARG A 93 -16.29 16.59 25.64
C ARG A 93 -15.08 16.16 24.84
N GLN A 94 -13.98 16.85 25.03
CA GLN A 94 -12.69 16.32 24.66
C GLN A 94 -12.43 15.08 25.50
N ARG A 95 -12.35 13.92 24.85
CA ARG A 95 -12.02 12.66 25.50
C ARG A 95 -10.57 12.36 25.19
N GLU A 96 -9.76 12.28 26.24
CA GLU A 96 -8.41 11.73 26.11
C GLU A 96 -8.53 10.27 25.65
N PHE A 97 -7.75 9.92 24.63
CA PHE A 97 -7.58 8.53 24.22
C PHE A 97 -6.12 8.12 24.29
N ARG A 98 -5.89 6.83 24.45
CA ARG A 98 -4.59 6.19 24.29
C ARG A 98 -4.71 5.13 23.23
N ALA A 99 -3.80 5.12 22.30
CA ALA A 99 -3.68 4.07 21.31
C ALA A 99 -2.29 3.42 21.42
N LEU A 100 -2.22 2.18 21.01
CA LEU A 100 -1.01 1.38 21.02
C LEU A 100 -0.82 0.77 19.64
N GLY A 101 0.42 0.72 19.19
CA GLY A 101 0.81 0.08 17.96
C GLY A 101 2.27 -0.31 17.97
N SER A 102 2.74 -0.73 16.83
CA SER A 102 4.13 -1.07 16.59
C SER A 102 4.78 -0.09 15.62
N GLY A 103 6.12 -0.08 15.59
CA GLY A 103 6.90 0.64 14.62
C GLY A 103 8.17 -0.11 14.26
N VAL A 104 8.82 0.34 13.20
CA VAL A 104 10.08 -0.23 12.70
C VAL A 104 11.12 0.86 12.58
N ILE A 105 12.26 0.71 13.24
CA ILE A 105 13.41 1.59 13.07
C ILE A 105 14.03 1.28 11.70
N ILE A 106 14.06 2.29 10.83
CA ILE A 106 14.57 2.19 9.46
C ILE A 106 15.89 2.92 9.23
N ASP A 107 16.24 3.81 10.16
CA ASP A 107 17.50 4.56 10.13
C ASP A 107 17.98 4.78 11.57
N ALA A 108 18.99 4.02 11.98
CA ALA A 108 19.54 4.08 13.34
C ALA A 108 20.33 5.37 13.62
N LYS A 109 20.86 6.03 12.58
CA LYS A 109 21.65 7.26 12.73
C LYS A 109 20.77 8.49 12.87
N ALA A 110 19.67 8.53 12.11
CA ALA A 110 18.73 9.64 12.11
C ALA A 110 17.57 9.43 13.12
N GLY A 111 17.44 8.22 13.71
CA GLY A 111 16.37 7.87 14.63
C GLY A 111 15.00 7.80 13.95
N TYR A 112 14.93 7.44 12.66
CA TYR A 112 13.66 7.34 11.96
C TYR A 112 12.96 6.01 12.23
N VAL A 113 11.66 6.13 12.52
CA VAL A 113 10.74 5.01 12.76
C VAL A 113 9.56 5.15 11.82
N VAL A 114 9.22 4.07 11.12
CA VAL A 114 8.00 3.96 10.32
C VAL A 114 6.93 3.23 11.11
N THR A 115 5.70 3.69 10.98
CA THR A 115 4.51 3.05 11.54
C THR A 115 3.31 3.31 10.61
N ASN A 116 2.12 2.85 11.00
CA ASN A 116 0.90 3.21 10.28
C ASN A 116 0.41 4.61 10.66
N HIS A 117 -0.28 5.27 9.71
CA HIS A 117 -0.91 6.56 9.95
C HIS A 117 -1.96 6.47 11.05
N HIS A 118 -2.86 5.46 11.01
CA HIS A 118 -3.92 5.27 11.99
C HIS A 118 -3.42 5.09 13.44
N VAL A 119 -2.16 4.65 13.63
CA VAL A 119 -1.54 4.52 14.97
C VAL A 119 -1.25 5.89 15.58
N VAL A 120 -0.91 6.89 14.75
CA VAL A 120 -0.48 8.23 15.19
C VAL A 120 -1.42 9.36 14.74
N GLU A 121 -2.60 8.99 14.25
CA GLU A 121 -3.67 9.94 13.95
C GLU A 121 -4.11 10.65 15.24
N ASP A 122 -4.34 11.95 15.19
CA ASP A 122 -4.74 12.80 16.32
C ASP A 122 -3.83 12.73 17.55
N ALA A 123 -2.60 12.18 17.42
CA ALA A 123 -1.65 12.10 18.51
C ALA A 123 -1.08 13.48 18.90
N SER A 124 -1.22 13.84 20.18
CA SER A 124 -0.57 15.02 20.77
C SER A 124 0.77 14.69 21.41
N GLU A 125 0.96 13.46 21.89
CA GLU A 125 2.19 12.93 22.47
C GLU A 125 2.44 11.53 21.91
N ILE A 126 3.67 11.27 21.47
CA ILE A 126 4.11 9.98 20.94
C ILE A 126 5.31 9.52 21.75
N ARG A 127 5.21 8.34 22.34
CA ARG A 127 6.29 7.64 23.05
C ARG A 127 6.60 6.33 22.38
N ILE A 128 7.87 6.01 22.30
CA ILE A 128 8.38 4.80 21.70
C ILE A 128 9.21 4.05 22.72
N ALA A 129 8.83 2.78 22.99
CA ALA A 129 9.57 1.88 23.86
C ALA A 129 10.30 0.82 23.01
N LEU A 130 11.59 0.65 23.26
CA LEU A 130 12.43 -0.36 22.64
C LEU A 130 12.26 -1.71 23.35
N SER A 131 12.76 -2.76 22.72
CA SER A 131 12.73 -4.13 23.29
C SER A 131 13.57 -4.31 24.54
N ASP A 132 14.53 -3.43 24.79
CA ASP A 132 15.40 -3.43 25.97
C ASP A 132 14.88 -2.56 27.12
N GLY A 133 13.69 -1.97 26.96
CA GLY A 133 13.02 -1.15 27.97
C GLY A 133 13.36 0.34 27.92
N ARG A 134 14.26 0.78 27.03
CA ARG A 134 14.50 2.22 26.82
C ARG A 134 13.27 2.88 26.20
N GLU A 135 12.93 4.07 26.66
CA GLU A 135 11.80 4.85 26.16
C GLU A 135 12.26 6.22 25.64
N TYR A 136 11.68 6.65 24.55
CA TYR A 136 11.98 7.91 23.89
C TYR A 136 10.71 8.65 23.50
N GLU A 137 10.76 9.98 23.55
CA GLU A 137 9.77 10.79 22.85
C GLU A 137 10.04 10.77 21.34
N ALA A 138 8.98 10.83 20.55
CA ALA A 138 9.09 10.93 19.12
C ALA A 138 8.29 12.11 18.57
N LYS A 139 8.83 12.71 17.51
CA LYS A 139 8.15 13.74 16.72
C LYS A 139 7.59 13.11 15.45
N LYS A 140 6.33 13.39 15.12
CA LYS A 140 5.77 13.05 13.79
C LYS A 140 6.40 13.99 12.76
N ILE A 141 7.16 13.44 11.80
CA ILE A 141 7.75 14.17 10.67
C ILE A 141 6.69 14.42 9.62
N GLY A 142 5.88 13.41 9.33
CA GLY A 142 4.74 13.48 8.44
C GLY A 142 3.98 12.16 8.42
N SER A 143 2.82 12.17 7.80
CA SER A 143 2.04 10.95 7.60
C SER A 143 1.19 11.04 6.35
N ASP A 144 0.82 9.89 5.83
CA ASP A 144 0.00 9.74 4.64
C ASP A 144 -1.21 8.83 4.93
N PRO A 145 -2.41 9.42 5.04
CA PRO A 145 -3.62 8.65 5.29
C PRO A 145 -4.04 7.76 4.11
N HIS A 146 -3.55 8.03 2.89
CA HIS A 146 -3.94 7.24 1.71
C HIS A 146 -3.19 5.92 1.58
N THR A 147 -1.98 5.82 2.11
CA THR A 147 -1.17 4.59 2.15
C THR A 147 -1.07 4.02 3.55
N ASP A 148 -1.69 4.65 4.54
CA ASP A 148 -1.60 4.30 5.96
C ASP A 148 -0.15 4.25 6.49
N LEU A 149 0.71 5.18 6.09
CA LEU A 149 2.10 5.28 6.56
C LEU A 149 2.36 6.57 7.32
N ALA A 150 3.19 6.49 8.36
CA ALA A 150 3.71 7.64 9.09
C ALA A 150 5.20 7.49 9.37
N LEU A 151 5.90 8.63 9.35
CA LEU A 151 7.31 8.74 9.69
C LEU A 151 7.47 9.51 10.99
N LEU A 152 8.13 8.89 11.96
CA LEU A 152 8.47 9.46 13.25
C LEU A 152 9.98 9.63 13.36
N GLN A 153 10.41 10.55 14.21
CA GLN A 153 11.81 10.73 14.59
C GLN A 153 11.96 10.73 16.10
N LEU A 154 12.80 9.86 16.61
CA LEU A 154 13.15 9.80 18.02
C LEU A 154 13.93 11.04 18.45
N LYS A 155 13.74 11.48 19.70
CA LYS A 155 14.52 12.53 20.33
C LYS A 155 15.54 11.91 21.31
N ASP A 156 16.72 12.49 21.39
CA ASP A 156 17.76 12.19 22.39
C ASP A 156 18.07 10.68 22.52
N PHE A 157 18.13 10.00 21.36
CA PHE A 157 18.33 8.55 21.28
C PHE A 157 19.81 8.15 21.17
N GLU A 158 20.11 6.91 21.52
CA GLU A 158 21.43 6.30 21.32
C GLU A 158 21.32 4.79 21.05
N ASN A 159 22.34 4.25 20.35
CA ASN A 159 22.53 2.80 20.14
C ASN A 159 21.29 2.08 19.58
N LEU A 160 20.74 2.59 18.49
CA LEU A 160 19.60 1.98 17.79
C LEU A 160 20.04 0.89 16.81
N THR A 161 19.15 -0.07 16.57
CA THR A 161 19.25 -1.05 15.50
C THR A 161 18.19 -0.75 14.45
N ALA A 162 18.55 -0.73 13.16
CA ALA A 162 17.61 -0.54 12.06
C ALA A 162 17.53 -1.79 11.20
N LEU A 163 16.36 -2.05 10.60
CA LEU A 163 16.21 -3.14 9.64
C LEU A 163 16.69 -2.74 8.25
N PRO A 164 17.46 -3.62 7.58
CA PRO A 164 17.73 -3.45 6.17
C PRO A 164 16.47 -3.72 5.34
N TYR A 165 16.35 -3.02 4.21
CA TYR A 165 15.27 -3.23 3.27
C TYR A 165 15.58 -4.38 2.31
N GLN A 166 14.63 -5.29 2.09
CA GLN A 166 14.70 -6.24 0.98
C GLN A 166 14.50 -5.51 -0.35
N SER A 167 15.06 -6.05 -1.45
CA SER A 167 14.64 -5.68 -2.79
C SER A 167 13.31 -6.35 -3.12
N SER A 168 12.32 -5.58 -3.55
CA SER A 168 11.01 -6.09 -3.92
C SER A 168 11.00 -6.89 -5.22
N GLU A 169 12.06 -6.75 -6.05
CA GLU A 169 12.19 -7.49 -7.31
C GLU A 169 12.33 -9.00 -7.10
N SER A 170 12.68 -9.42 -5.88
CA SER A 170 12.90 -10.83 -5.52
C SER A 170 11.77 -11.46 -4.70
N MET A 171 10.64 -10.77 -4.51
CA MET A 171 9.51 -11.34 -3.74
C MET A 171 8.61 -12.18 -4.64
N GLU A 172 8.35 -13.40 -4.20
CA GLU A 172 7.46 -14.32 -4.88
C GLU A 172 6.38 -14.88 -3.93
N VAL A 173 5.25 -15.28 -4.51
CA VAL A 173 4.22 -16.02 -3.75
C VAL A 173 4.81 -17.36 -3.30
N GLY A 174 4.68 -17.67 -2.02
CA GLY A 174 5.28 -18.83 -1.37
C GLY A 174 6.53 -18.51 -0.55
N ASP A 175 7.11 -17.32 -0.67
CA ASP A 175 8.24 -16.91 0.17
C ASP A 175 7.85 -16.87 1.64
N PHE A 176 8.70 -17.43 2.50
CA PHE A 176 8.50 -17.36 3.94
C PHE A 176 8.67 -15.94 4.47
N VAL A 177 7.72 -15.53 5.31
CA VAL A 177 7.74 -14.24 5.99
C VAL A 177 7.41 -14.38 7.47
N VAL A 178 7.91 -13.44 8.25
CA VAL A 178 7.67 -13.36 9.70
C VAL A 178 7.12 -11.98 10.01
N ALA A 179 5.93 -11.94 10.61
CA ALA A 179 5.32 -10.72 11.08
C ALA A 179 5.69 -10.50 12.55
N ILE A 180 6.16 -9.30 12.87
CA ILE A 180 6.65 -8.93 14.21
C ILE A 180 5.98 -7.63 14.60
N GLY A 181 5.42 -7.62 15.79
CA GLY A 181 4.90 -6.43 16.46
C GLY A 181 5.27 -6.41 17.92
N ASN A 182 4.98 -5.30 18.58
CA ASN A 182 5.16 -5.12 20.02
C ASN A 182 3.87 -4.57 20.64
N PRO A 183 2.77 -5.36 20.64
CA PRO A 183 1.53 -4.94 21.26
C PRO A 183 1.74 -4.76 22.75
N PHE A 184 1.21 -3.69 23.32
CA PHE A 184 1.15 -3.44 24.76
C PHE A 184 2.50 -3.23 25.49
N GLY A 185 3.65 -3.22 24.80
CA GLY A 185 4.96 -3.10 25.47
C GLY A 185 5.32 -4.27 26.42
N LEU A 186 4.55 -5.36 26.36
CA LEU A 186 4.76 -6.54 27.22
C LEU A 186 5.74 -7.55 26.63
N GLY A 187 6.29 -7.25 25.45
CA GLY A 187 7.17 -8.09 24.65
C GLY A 187 6.71 -8.22 23.21
N GLN A 188 7.61 -8.64 22.32
CA GLN A 188 7.32 -8.81 20.92
C GLN A 188 6.45 -10.04 20.68
N THR A 189 5.47 -9.89 19.81
CA THR A 189 4.70 -10.97 19.23
C THR A 189 5.26 -11.31 17.86
N VAL A 190 5.55 -12.58 17.63
CA VAL A 190 6.10 -13.09 16.38
C VAL A 190 5.16 -14.14 15.82
N THR A 191 4.77 -13.97 14.55
CA THR A 191 4.00 -14.96 13.80
C THR A 191 4.71 -15.22 12.48
N SER A 192 4.54 -16.41 11.91
CA SER A 192 5.16 -16.78 10.64
C SER A 192 4.15 -17.31 9.64
N GLY A 193 4.45 -17.18 8.39
CA GLY A 193 3.65 -17.64 7.27
C GLY A 193 4.40 -17.45 5.96
N ILE A 194 3.66 -17.28 4.88
CA ILE A 194 4.19 -17.05 3.54
C ILE A 194 3.55 -15.81 2.90
N ILE A 195 4.15 -15.33 1.83
CA ILE A 195 3.49 -14.42 0.90
C ILE A 195 2.42 -15.21 0.16
N SER A 196 1.14 -14.94 0.45
CA SER A 196 0.00 -15.62 -0.17
C SER A 196 -0.39 -14.98 -1.50
N ALA A 197 -0.17 -13.66 -1.64
CA ALA A 197 -0.36 -12.92 -2.89
C ALA A 197 0.40 -11.59 -2.85
N LEU A 198 0.67 -11.05 -4.03
CA LEU A 198 1.23 -9.72 -4.23
C LEU A 198 0.24 -8.84 -5.00
N GLY A 199 0.38 -7.51 -4.87
CA GLY A 199 -0.42 -6.57 -5.64
C GLY A 199 -1.91 -6.58 -5.30
N ARG A 200 -2.30 -6.86 -4.06
CA ARG A 200 -3.71 -6.85 -3.65
C ARG A 200 -4.26 -5.43 -3.62
N THR A 201 -5.34 -5.22 -4.38
CA THR A 201 -6.04 -3.94 -4.56
C THR A 201 -7.55 -4.17 -4.51
N GLY A 202 -8.34 -3.08 -4.41
CA GLY A 202 -9.80 -3.14 -4.44
C GLY A 202 -10.44 -3.74 -3.18
N LEU A 203 -9.74 -3.71 -2.07
CA LEU A 203 -10.21 -4.21 -0.79
C LEU A 203 -11.02 -3.16 -0.02
N ASN A 204 -10.92 -1.88 -0.42
CA ASN A 204 -11.51 -0.71 0.24
C ASN A 204 -11.06 -0.57 1.70
N ILE A 205 -9.82 -0.93 1.98
CA ILE A 205 -9.14 -0.74 3.27
C ILE A 205 -8.49 0.64 3.28
N GLU A 206 -7.72 0.94 2.20
CA GLU A 206 -7.05 2.21 2.01
C GLU A 206 -7.35 2.79 0.61
N ASN A 207 -7.10 4.08 0.43
CA ASN A 207 -7.34 4.71 -0.88
C ASN A 207 -6.32 4.27 -1.94
N ILE A 208 -5.11 3.95 -1.52
CA ILE A 208 -4.02 3.49 -2.39
C ILE A 208 -3.56 2.13 -1.89
N GLU A 209 -4.05 1.11 -2.55
CA GLU A 209 -3.79 -0.27 -2.19
C GLU A 209 -2.83 -0.93 -3.18
N ASN A 210 -1.84 -1.60 -2.65
CA ASN A 210 -0.93 -2.52 -3.35
C ASN A 210 -0.33 -3.48 -2.33
N PHE A 211 -1.18 -4.20 -1.60
CA PHE A 211 -0.73 -4.96 -0.43
C PHE A 211 -0.05 -6.28 -0.79
N ILE A 212 0.90 -6.65 0.07
CA ILE A 212 1.33 -8.04 0.25
C ILE A 212 0.26 -8.72 1.10
N GLN A 213 -0.30 -9.82 0.62
CA GLN A 213 -1.15 -10.71 1.41
C GLN A 213 -0.30 -11.80 2.04
N THR A 214 -0.52 -12.09 3.32
CA THR A 214 0.16 -13.17 4.06
C THR A 214 -0.82 -13.93 4.95
N ASP A 215 -0.53 -15.20 5.21
CA ASP A 215 -1.23 -16.01 6.20
C ASP A 215 -0.55 -15.96 7.58
N ALA A 216 0.61 -15.30 7.71
CA ALA A 216 1.15 -14.92 9.00
C ALA A 216 0.10 -14.13 9.80
N ALA A 217 -0.17 -14.55 11.02
CA ALA A 217 -1.25 -13.94 11.80
C ALA A 217 -0.95 -12.47 12.14
N ILE A 218 -1.70 -11.56 11.54
CA ILE A 218 -1.73 -10.13 11.86
C ILE A 218 -2.93 -9.91 12.79
N ASN A 219 -2.74 -9.23 13.89
CA ASN A 219 -3.78 -8.87 14.87
C ASN A 219 -3.53 -7.47 15.41
N SER A 220 -4.47 -6.93 16.18
CA SER A 220 -4.32 -5.64 16.86
C SER A 220 -3.01 -5.60 17.65
N GLY A 221 -2.18 -4.59 17.38
CA GLY A 221 -0.85 -4.41 17.95
C GLY A 221 0.32 -4.82 17.06
N ASN A 222 0.12 -5.65 16.01
CA ASN A 222 1.14 -5.84 14.97
C ASN A 222 1.13 -4.71 13.93
N SER A 223 0.06 -3.92 13.86
CA SER A 223 -0.05 -2.77 12.94
C SER A 223 1.10 -1.80 13.15
N GLY A 224 1.74 -1.39 12.05
CA GLY A 224 2.96 -0.59 12.04
C GLY A 224 4.25 -1.37 12.29
N GLY A 225 4.16 -2.65 12.67
CA GLY A 225 5.30 -3.54 12.86
C GLY A 225 5.85 -4.10 11.55
N ALA A 226 6.90 -4.90 11.67
CA ALA A 226 7.64 -5.42 10.52
C ALA A 226 7.03 -6.71 9.96
N LEU A 227 6.97 -6.81 8.63
CA LEU A 227 6.98 -8.07 7.91
C LEU A 227 8.40 -8.26 7.36
N VAL A 228 9.07 -9.36 7.74
CA VAL A 228 10.46 -9.62 7.35
C VAL A 228 10.59 -10.97 6.64
N ASN A 229 11.63 -11.13 5.81
CA ASN A 229 12.01 -12.43 5.26
C ASN A 229 12.89 -13.23 6.24
N LEU A 230 13.30 -14.44 5.84
CA LEU A 230 14.15 -15.30 6.66
C LEU A 230 15.58 -14.75 6.88
N ARG A 231 16.01 -13.74 6.11
CA ARG A 231 17.28 -13.04 6.32
C ARG A 231 17.15 -11.87 7.30
N GLY A 232 15.95 -11.59 7.81
CA GLY A 232 15.66 -10.45 8.69
C GLY A 232 15.58 -9.12 7.97
N GLU A 233 15.39 -9.12 6.66
CA GLU A 233 15.21 -7.90 5.85
C GLU A 233 13.73 -7.51 5.83
N LEU A 234 13.45 -6.22 5.90
CA LEU A 234 12.11 -5.67 5.86
C LEU A 234 11.49 -5.86 4.47
N VAL A 235 10.37 -6.56 4.42
CA VAL A 235 9.54 -6.86 3.23
C VAL A 235 8.37 -5.90 3.13
N GLY A 236 7.81 -5.51 4.28
CA GLY A 236 6.66 -4.60 4.35
C GLY A 236 6.34 -4.17 5.78
N ILE A 237 5.37 -3.29 5.91
CA ILE A 237 4.80 -2.84 7.18
C ILE A 237 3.41 -3.46 7.34
N ASN A 238 3.21 -4.20 8.43
CA ASN A 238 1.92 -4.81 8.75
C ASN A 238 0.87 -3.70 8.95
N THR A 239 -0.32 -3.83 8.36
CA THR A 239 -1.34 -2.79 8.48
C THR A 239 -2.72 -3.32 8.85
N ALA A 240 -3.31 -4.19 8.08
CA ALA A 240 -4.72 -4.56 8.19
C ALA A 240 -4.97 -6.07 8.14
N ILE A 241 -6.18 -6.46 8.52
CA ILE A 241 -6.71 -7.80 8.36
C ILE A 241 -8.10 -7.75 7.74
N LEU A 242 -8.44 -8.78 6.96
CA LEU A 242 -9.83 -9.10 6.64
C LEU A 242 -10.27 -10.24 7.56
N GLY A 243 -11.23 -9.94 8.42
CA GLY A 243 -11.79 -10.96 9.29
C GLY A 243 -13.05 -10.50 9.99
N PRO A 244 -14.04 -11.38 10.18
CA PRO A 244 -15.22 -11.07 10.96
C PRO A 244 -14.81 -10.74 12.39
N ASN A 245 -15.39 -9.69 12.96
CA ASN A 245 -15.14 -9.23 14.32
C ASN A 245 -13.68 -8.78 14.63
N GLY A 246 -12.89 -8.42 13.59
CA GLY A 246 -11.51 -7.96 13.77
C GLY A 246 -10.49 -9.03 14.16
N GLY A 247 -10.84 -10.32 14.04
CA GLY A 247 -9.92 -11.46 14.26
C GLY A 247 -9.27 -11.94 12.95
N ASN A 248 -8.02 -12.38 13.02
CA ASN A 248 -7.31 -12.97 11.89
C ASN A 248 -7.91 -14.33 11.50
N ILE A 249 -8.17 -14.53 10.22
CA ILE A 249 -8.65 -15.79 9.61
C ILE A 249 -7.65 -16.38 8.60
N GLY A 250 -6.37 -16.02 8.71
CA GLY A 250 -5.34 -16.41 7.75
C GLY A 250 -5.23 -15.42 6.57
N ILE A 251 -5.77 -14.21 6.70
CA ILE A 251 -5.70 -13.15 5.69
C ILE A 251 -5.21 -11.88 6.36
N GLY A 252 -3.91 -11.63 6.27
CA GLY A 252 -3.26 -10.41 6.72
C GLY A 252 -2.69 -9.62 5.55
N PHE A 253 -2.51 -8.32 5.73
CA PHE A 253 -1.99 -7.40 4.73
C PHE A 253 -0.83 -6.59 5.27
N ALA A 254 0.17 -6.36 4.39
CA ALA A 254 1.29 -5.48 4.67
C ALA A 254 1.53 -4.54 3.48
N ILE A 255 1.96 -3.32 3.78
CA ILE A 255 2.34 -2.31 2.80
C ILE A 255 3.74 -2.67 2.29
N PRO A 256 3.96 -2.85 0.98
CA PRO A 256 5.25 -3.28 0.43
C PRO A 256 6.38 -2.30 0.73
N VAL A 257 7.57 -2.84 0.95
CA VAL A 257 8.76 -2.05 1.30
C VAL A 257 9.11 -0.98 0.28
N ASP A 258 8.83 -1.17 -1.01
CA ASP A 258 9.09 -0.14 -2.03
C ASP A 258 8.16 1.06 -1.88
N MET A 259 6.90 0.81 -1.55
CA MET A 259 5.96 1.88 -1.22
C MET A 259 6.42 2.61 0.03
N VAL A 260 6.86 1.87 1.06
CA VAL A 260 7.45 2.45 2.28
C VAL A 260 8.63 3.35 1.96
N LYS A 261 9.60 2.90 1.15
CA LYS A 261 10.78 3.69 0.74
C LYS A 261 10.38 4.99 0.07
N THR A 262 9.44 4.91 -0.89
CA THR A 262 9.00 6.06 -1.68
C THR A 262 8.24 7.08 -0.83
N VAL A 263 7.33 6.63 0.02
CA VAL A 263 6.56 7.48 0.93
C VAL A 263 7.49 8.13 1.97
N VAL A 264 8.37 7.34 2.62
CA VAL A 264 9.33 7.85 3.60
C VAL A 264 10.24 8.92 3.01
N ALA A 265 10.72 8.76 1.78
CA ALA A 265 11.55 9.78 1.11
C ALA A 265 10.81 11.11 1.00
N GLN A 266 9.55 11.10 0.58
CA GLN A 266 8.73 12.31 0.47
C GLN A 266 8.38 12.91 1.85
N LEU A 267 8.04 12.08 2.84
CA LEU A 267 7.77 12.56 4.18
C LEU A 267 9.00 13.22 4.83
N LYS A 268 10.21 12.70 4.55
CA LYS A 268 11.48 13.32 4.99
C LYS A 268 11.71 14.67 4.33
N GLU A 269 11.43 14.79 3.04
CA GLU A 269 11.75 15.99 2.26
C GLU A 269 10.67 17.07 2.43
N PHE A 270 9.40 16.69 2.38
CA PHE A 270 8.28 17.65 2.31
C PHE A 270 7.38 17.64 3.55
N GLY A 271 7.48 16.62 4.41
CA GLY A 271 6.54 16.44 5.52
C GLY A 271 5.18 15.85 5.09
N GLU A 272 4.95 15.73 3.79
CA GLU A 272 3.73 15.21 3.17
C GLU A 272 4.04 14.42 1.90
N VAL A 273 3.09 13.63 1.41
CA VAL A 273 3.22 12.93 0.13
C VAL A 273 2.58 13.75 -0.98
N ARG A 274 3.40 14.21 -1.94
CA ARG A 274 2.97 14.93 -3.14
C ARG A 274 2.66 13.94 -4.24
N ARG A 275 1.39 13.68 -4.45
CA ARG A 275 0.92 12.67 -5.41
C ARG A 275 1.31 13.02 -6.84
N GLY A 276 1.67 11.98 -7.60
CA GLY A 276 1.88 12.08 -9.05
C GLY A 276 0.70 11.51 -9.80
N THR A 277 0.43 12.04 -10.99
CA THR A 277 -0.53 11.50 -11.94
C THR A 277 0.08 11.33 -13.31
N LEU A 278 -0.33 10.25 -14.00
CA LEU A 278 0.10 9.95 -15.37
C LEU A 278 -0.89 10.52 -16.40
N GLY A 279 -2.18 10.53 -16.07
CA GLY A 279 -3.24 11.01 -16.96
C GLY A 279 -3.68 10.00 -18.00
N VAL A 280 -3.92 8.79 -17.56
CA VAL A 280 -4.57 7.76 -18.32
C VAL A 280 -5.88 7.35 -17.65
N VAL A 281 -6.91 7.15 -18.46
CA VAL A 281 -8.13 6.44 -18.07
C VAL A 281 -8.00 5.03 -18.61
N GLY A 282 -8.22 4.02 -17.78
CA GLY A 282 -7.99 2.65 -18.19
C GLY A 282 -8.78 1.66 -17.38
N THR A 283 -8.65 0.40 -17.75
CA THR A 283 -9.32 -0.73 -17.12
C THR A 283 -8.36 -1.88 -16.90
N GLU A 284 -8.80 -2.87 -16.14
CA GLU A 284 -8.10 -4.14 -16.02
C GLU A 284 -7.99 -4.82 -17.39
N LEU A 285 -6.82 -5.40 -17.66
CA LEU A 285 -6.59 -6.14 -18.89
C LEU A 285 -7.33 -7.48 -18.81
N THR A 286 -8.39 -7.63 -19.63
CA THR A 286 -9.07 -8.92 -19.78
C THR A 286 -8.39 -9.78 -20.84
N PRO A 287 -8.57 -11.12 -20.81
CA PRO A 287 -8.05 -12.00 -21.86
C PRO A 287 -8.49 -11.59 -23.26
N ASP A 288 -9.77 -11.21 -23.41
CA ASP A 288 -10.33 -10.78 -24.70
C ASP A 288 -9.66 -9.48 -25.23
N LEU A 289 -9.38 -8.53 -24.32
CA LEU A 289 -8.62 -7.31 -24.68
C LEU A 289 -7.19 -7.65 -25.09
N ALA A 290 -6.51 -8.52 -24.34
CA ALA A 290 -5.15 -8.95 -24.67
C ALA A 290 -5.09 -9.59 -26.05
N ASP A 291 -6.01 -10.52 -26.36
CA ASP A 291 -6.08 -11.23 -27.63
C ASP A 291 -6.41 -10.26 -28.79
N ASN A 292 -7.38 -9.35 -28.63
CA ASN A 292 -7.77 -8.38 -29.64
C ASN A 292 -6.64 -7.41 -30.02
N PHE A 293 -5.77 -7.08 -29.05
CA PHE A 293 -4.61 -6.21 -29.25
C PHE A 293 -3.32 -6.99 -29.51
N GLY A 294 -3.38 -8.34 -29.66
CA GLY A 294 -2.25 -9.20 -30.00
C GLY A 294 -1.21 -9.31 -28.88
N TYR A 295 -1.61 -9.04 -27.63
CA TYR A 295 -0.74 -9.15 -26.46
C TYR A 295 -0.80 -10.56 -25.88
N LYS A 296 0.33 -11.26 -25.88
CA LYS A 296 0.43 -12.64 -25.37
C LYS A 296 0.57 -12.73 -23.83
N GLY A 297 0.77 -11.61 -23.14
CA GLY A 297 0.82 -11.55 -21.68
C GLY A 297 -0.58 -11.59 -21.06
N LYS A 298 -0.63 -11.94 -19.78
CA LYS A 298 -1.89 -12.03 -19.02
C LYS A 298 -2.06 -10.90 -18.01
N ALA A 299 -1.05 -10.04 -17.87
CA ALA A 299 -0.98 -8.98 -16.87
C ALA A 299 -0.62 -7.64 -17.51
N GLY A 300 -1.19 -6.57 -16.98
CA GLY A 300 -0.98 -5.21 -17.45
C GLY A 300 -2.19 -4.32 -17.21
N ALA A 301 -2.06 -3.04 -17.55
CA ALA A 301 -3.12 -2.05 -17.44
C ALA A 301 -3.50 -1.56 -18.85
N PHE A 302 -4.77 -1.73 -19.23
CA PHE A 302 -5.25 -1.30 -20.56
C PHE A 302 -5.61 0.18 -20.53
N VAL A 303 -5.12 0.95 -21.51
CA VAL A 303 -5.38 2.38 -21.65
C VAL A 303 -6.58 2.60 -22.58
N ASN A 304 -7.71 3.06 -22.00
CA ASN A 304 -8.91 3.41 -22.76
C ASN A 304 -8.77 4.81 -23.38
N GLU A 305 -8.24 5.77 -22.59
CA GLU A 305 -8.16 7.18 -22.95
C GLU A 305 -6.90 7.81 -22.35
N VAL A 306 -6.39 8.84 -23.00
CA VAL A 306 -5.28 9.67 -22.51
C VAL A 306 -5.78 11.09 -22.35
N VAL A 307 -5.62 11.62 -21.15
CA VAL A 307 -6.07 12.96 -20.79
C VAL A 307 -5.22 14.00 -21.49
N ASP A 308 -5.86 15.04 -22.05
CA ASP A 308 -5.18 16.12 -22.72
C ASP A 308 -4.22 16.89 -21.79
N ASN A 309 -3.08 17.31 -22.35
CA ASN A 309 -2.00 17.99 -21.63
C ASN A 309 -1.37 17.18 -20.48
N SER A 310 -1.71 15.91 -20.34
CA SER A 310 -1.21 15.01 -19.29
C SER A 310 0.26 14.60 -19.50
N ALA A 311 0.83 13.99 -18.44
CA ALA A 311 2.14 13.34 -18.54
C ALA A 311 2.15 12.19 -19.56
N ALA A 312 1.05 11.45 -19.66
CA ALA A 312 0.87 10.36 -20.61
C ALA A 312 0.85 10.87 -22.07
N GLN A 313 0.08 11.93 -22.36
CA GLN A 313 0.04 12.53 -23.68
C GLN A 313 1.42 13.05 -24.09
N LYS A 314 2.09 13.79 -23.20
CA LYS A 314 3.44 14.31 -23.45
C LYS A 314 4.48 13.22 -23.65
N ALA A 315 4.31 12.06 -23.00
CA ALA A 315 5.15 10.89 -23.18
C ALA A 315 4.81 10.06 -24.43
N GLY A 316 3.71 10.39 -25.13
CA GLY A 316 3.29 9.69 -26.34
C GLY A 316 2.57 8.37 -26.07
N ILE A 317 1.99 8.18 -24.88
CA ILE A 317 1.05 7.09 -24.58
C ILE A 317 -0.25 7.34 -25.36
N LYS A 318 -0.90 6.28 -25.82
CA LYS A 318 -2.10 6.35 -26.67
C LYS A 318 -3.20 5.41 -26.17
N PRO A 319 -4.47 5.71 -26.46
CA PRO A 319 -5.54 4.73 -26.32
C PRO A 319 -5.20 3.42 -27.05
N GLY A 320 -5.49 2.28 -26.41
CA GLY A 320 -5.15 0.94 -26.90
C GLY A 320 -3.76 0.44 -26.48
N ASP A 321 -2.94 1.24 -25.80
CA ASP A 321 -1.70 0.75 -25.18
C ASP A 321 -2.01 -0.17 -24.01
N ILE A 322 -1.14 -1.14 -23.78
CA ILE A 322 -1.13 -1.94 -22.57
C ILE A 322 0.13 -1.57 -21.78
N ILE A 323 -0.04 -0.95 -20.62
CA ILE A 323 1.08 -0.63 -19.73
C ILE A 323 1.48 -1.92 -19.01
N THR A 324 2.74 -2.33 -19.20
CA THR A 324 3.28 -3.61 -18.73
C THR A 324 4.32 -3.48 -17.62
N SER A 325 4.93 -2.28 -17.48
CA SER A 325 5.92 -2.03 -16.43
C SER A 325 6.07 -0.55 -16.11
N ILE A 326 6.55 -0.25 -14.89
CA ILE A 326 6.97 1.07 -14.43
C ILE A 326 8.36 0.92 -13.81
N ASN A 327 9.34 1.72 -14.27
CA ASN A 327 10.73 1.70 -13.81
C ASN A 327 11.34 0.29 -13.82
N GLY A 328 11.01 -0.50 -14.85
CA GLY A 328 11.46 -1.88 -15.00
C GLY A 328 10.63 -2.92 -14.24
N LYS A 329 9.83 -2.53 -13.26
CA LYS A 329 8.96 -3.43 -12.49
C LYS A 329 7.68 -3.72 -13.26
N LYS A 330 7.33 -5.01 -13.40
CA LYS A 330 6.09 -5.44 -14.07
C LYS A 330 4.87 -4.93 -13.32
N ILE A 331 3.84 -4.54 -14.07
CA ILE A 331 2.52 -4.14 -13.58
C ILE A 331 1.53 -5.23 -13.96
N SER A 332 0.78 -5.70 -12.98
CA SER A 332 -0.18 -6.79 -13.13
C SER A 332 -1.61 -6.31 -13.38
N SER A 333 -1.95 -5.06 -12.96
CA SER A 333 -3.31 -4.53 -13.00
C SER A 333 -3.34 -3.01 -13.17
N PHE A 334 -4.49 -2.47 -13.57
CA PHE A 334 -4.69 -1.02 -13.63
C PHE A 334 -4.69 -0.39 -12.23
N ALA A 335 -5.21 -1.10 -11.25
CA ALA A 335 -5.19 -0.64 -9.85
C ALA A 335 -3.76 -0.55 -9.30
N GLU A 336 -2.88 -1.53 -9.60
CA GLU A 336 -1.47 -1.47 -9.25
C GLU A 336 -0.74 -0.31 -9.95
N LEU A 337 -1.02 -0.09 -11.26
CA LEU A 337 -0.50 1.08 -11.98
C LEU A 337 -0.81 2.38 -11.24
N ARG A 338 -2.08 2.58 -10.84
CA ARG A 338 -2.51 3.76 -10.09
C ARG A 338 -1.76 3.93 -8.78
N ALA A 339 -1.65 2.85 -7.99
CA ALA A 339 -0.97 2.86 -6.71
C ALA A 339 0.51 3.24 -6.86
N VAL A 340 1.21 2.64 -7.82
CA VAL A 340 2.63 2.95 -8.08
C VAL A 340 2.81 4.39 -8.54
N ILE A 341 2.02 4.86 -9.50
CA ILE A 341 2.09 6.24 -10.02
C ILE A 341 1.81 7.26 -8.91
N ALA A 342 0.77 7.05 -8.12
CA ALA A 342 0.40 7.96 -7.03
C ALA A 342 1.49 8.09 -5.96
N THR A 343 2.25 7.02 -5.71
CA THR A 343 3.32 7.01 -4.70
C THR A 343 4.66 7.56 -5.22
N LEU A 344 4.92 7.50 -6.53
CA LEU A 344 6.16 8.07 -7.11
C LEU A 344 6.27 9.58 -6.90
N GLY A 345 5.16 10.27 -6.83
CA GLY A 345 5.10 11.71 -6.54
C GLY A 345 5.09 12.60 -7.77
N SER A 346 4.62 13.84 -7.57
CA SER A 346 4.61 14.88 -8.59
C SER A 346 6.03 15.29 -8.98
N GLY A 347 6.25 15.54 -10.26
CA GLY A 347 7.54 15.90 -10.84
C GLY A 347 8.50 14.73 -11.06
N ALA A 348 8.21 13.54 -10.53
CA ALA A 348 9.02 12.36 -10.75
C ALA A 348 9.01 11.93 -12.23
N GLU A 349 10.16 11.49 -12.74
CA GLU A 349 10.28 10.87 -14.06
C GLU A 349 10.08 9.36 -13.92
N ALA A 350 9.09 8.82 -14.62
CA ALA A 350 8.78 7.39 -14.64
C ALA A 350 9.07 6.80 -16.03
N GLN A 351 9.77 5.66 -16.08
CA GLN A 351 9.92 4.87 -17.30
C GLN A 351 8.74 3.91 -17.43
N ILE A 352 7.90 4.13 -18.42
CA ILE A 352 6.67 3.35 -18.65
C ILE A 352 6.91 2.36 -19.78
N GLY A 353 6.90 1.06 -19.48
CA GLY A 353 6.90 0.01 -20.49
C GLY A 353 5.49 -0.20 -21.01
N ILE A 354 5.31 -0.14 -22.31
CA ILE A 354 4.03 -0.32 -22.98
C ILE A 354 4.16 -1.35 -24.10
N PHE A 355 3.09 -2.09 -24.32
CA PHE A 355 2.91 -2.91 -25.50
C PHE A 355 1.96 -2.20 -26.45
N ARG A 356 2.39 -1.99 -27.71
CA ARG A 356 1.66 -1.31 -28.77
C ARG A 356 1.99 -1.97 -30.11
N ASP A 357 0.99 -2.32 -30.91
CA ASP A 357 1.14 -2.83 -32.28
C ASP A 357 2.16 -3.99 -32.39
N GLY A 358 2.07 -4.96 -31.47
CA GLY A 358 2.94 -6.13 -31.42
C GLY A 358 4.35 -5.88 -30.89
N LYS A 359 4.68 -4.68 -30.38
CA LYS A 359 6.02 -4.30 -29.91
C LYS A 359 6.01 -3.81 -28.47
N ASN A 360 7.07 -4.15 -27.73
CA ASN A 360 7.34 -3.54 -26.43
C ASN A 360 8.18 -2.28 -26.65
N ILE A 361 7.70 -1.15 -26.13
CA ILE A 361 8.39 0.14 -26.16
C ILE A 361 8.41 0.73 -24.75
N THR A 362 9.43 1.55 -24.48
CA THR A 362 9.54 2.26 -23.21
C THR A 362 9.48 3.76 -23.47
N VAL A 363 8.62 4.46 -22.76
CA VAL A 363 8.51 5.93 -22.81
C VAL A 363 8.84 6.52 -21.44
N LYS A 364 9.30 7.78 -21.41
CA LYS A 364 9.54 8.53 -20.18
C LYS A 364 8.42 9.51 -19.97
N ALA A 365 7.80 9.47 -18.82
CA ALA A 365 6.74 10.37 -18.40
C ALA A 365 7.16 11.15 -17.16
N LYS A 366 7.07 12.47 -17.19
CA LYS A 366 7.23 13.32 -15.99
C LYS A 366 5.86 13.51 -15.37
N LEU A 367 5.66 12.90 -14.19
CA LEU A 367 4.38 12.92 -13.49
C LEU A 367 3.97 14.35 -13.11
N GLN A 368 2.66 14.61 -13.12
CA GLN A 368 2.09 15.92 -12.80
C GLN A 368 1.33 15.88 -11.48
N GLU A 369 1.06 17.05 -10.92
CA GLU A 369 0.15 17.16 -9.77
C GLU A 369 -1.29 16.84 -10.20
N PRO A 370 -2.10 16.25 -9.30
CA PRO A 370 -3.50 15.93 -9.62
C PRO A 370 -4.34 17.15 -10.04
N ASP A 371 -3.99 18.33 -9.51
CA ASP A 371 -4.76 19.57 -9.73
C ASP A 371 -4.67 20.11 -11.16
N THR A 372 -3.68 19.65 -11.94
CA THR A 372 -3.47 20.12 -13.32
C THR A 372 -4.21 19.25 -14.33
N MET A 373 -4.97 18.24 -13.87
CA MET A 373 -5.47 17.19 -14.76
C MET A 373 -6.98 17.02 -14.70
N ALA A 374 -7.62 17.20 -15.83
CA ALA A 374 -8.94 16.67 -16.08
C ALA A 374 -8.91 15.12 -16.06
N GLY A 375 -9.84 14.48 -15.34
CA GLY A 375 -9.97 13.01 -15.31
C GLY A 375 -9.09 12.25 -14.31
N SER A 376 -8.51 12.90 -13.29
CA SER A 376 -7.86 12.20 -12.19
C SER A 376 -8.89 11.53 -11.26
N ASP A 377 -8.50 10.40 -10.65
CA ASP A 377 -9.30 9.81 -9.58
C ASP A 377 -9.45 10.81 -8.42
N ALA A 378 -10.67 11.20 -8.18
CA ALA A 378 -11.01 12.22 -7.19
C ALA A 378 -10.78 11.75 -5.74
N GLY A 379 -10.56 10.47 -5.50
CA GLY A 379 -10.11 9.95 -4.20
C GLY A 379 -8.79 10.57 -3.72
N ILE A 380 -7.97 11.08 -4.65
CA ILE A 380 -6.76 11.84 -4.35
C ILE A 380 -7.10 13.23 -3.76
N LEU A 381 -8.23 13.82 -4.15
CA LEU A 381 -8.67 15.12 -3.64
C LEU A 381 -9.36 14.97 -2.27
N SER A 382 -10.13 13.93 -2.09
CA SER A 382 -10.82 13.58 -0.85
C SER A 382 -11.30 12.14 -0.92
N GLU A 383 -11.19 11.40 0.16
CA GLU A 383 -11.71 10.03 0.33
C GLU A 383 -13.18 9.90 -0.10
N PHE A 384 -13.97 10.96 0.08
CA PHE A 384 -15.39 10.98 -0.29
C PHE A 384 -15.64 10.83 -1.78
N PHE A 385 -14.68 11.22 -2.59
CA PHE A 385 -14.73 11.09 -4.05
C PHE A 385 -14.04 9.85 -4.58
N SER A 386 -13.60 8.95 -3.70
CA SER A 386 -12.94 7.71 -4.12
C SER A 386 -13.82 6.93 -5.10
N GLY A 387 -13.22 6.57 -6.25
CA GLY A 387 -13.88 5.91 -7.37
C GLY A 387 -14.71 6.81 -8.28
N ALA A 388 -14.61 8.14 -8.13
CA ALA A 388 -15.08 9.09 -9.14
C ALA A 388 -13.91 9.67 -9.91
N MET A 389 -14.13 9.97 -11.19
CA MET A 389 -13.25 10.75 -12.03
C MET A 389 -13.82 12.16 -12.14
N LEU A 390 -12.99 13.17 -11.92
CA LEU A 390 -13.40 14.57 -11.97
C LEU A 390 -12.58 15.33 -12.99
N ALA A 391 -13.23 16.29 -13.69
CA ALA A 391 -12.58 17.19 -14.61
C ALA A 391 -13.07 18.62 -14.39
N ASN A 392 -12.30 19.61 -14.88
CA ASN A 392 -12.82 20.97 -14.96
C ASN A 392 -14.02 20.99 -15.93
N ASN A 393 -15.02 21.80 -15.63
CA ASN A 393 -16.17 21.94 -16.50
C ASN A 393 -15.85 22.88 -17.66
N ASP A 394 -15.76 22.33 -18.88
CA ASP A 394 -15.43 23.09 -20.09
C ASP A 394 -16.55 24.04 -20.54
N THR A 395 -17.78 23.87 -20.05
CA THR A 395 -18.95 24.68 -20.43
C THR A 395 -19.27 25.81 -19.43
N GLY A 396 -18.53 25.89 -18.32
CA GLY A 396 -18.77 26.90 -17.29
C GLY A 396 -17.95 26.65 -16.00
N PRO A 397 -18.17 27.46 -14.96
CA PRO A 397 -17.50 27.23 -13.68
C PRO A 397 -17.99 25.93 -13.02
N GLY A 398 -17.07 25.21 -12.37
CA GLY A 398 -17.38 23.99 -11.65
C GLY A 398 -16.47 22.82 -12.02
N VAL A 399 -16.76 21.68 -11.43
CA VAL A 399 -16.05 20.42 -11.65
C VAL A 399 -17.05 19.35 -12.07
N VAL A 400 -16.84 18.79 -13.26
CA VAL A 400 -17.70 17.74 -13.78
C VAL A 400 -17.24 16.37 -13.33
N VAL A 401 -18.19 15.50 -12.97
CA VAL A 401 -17.98 14.09 -12.68
C VAL A 401 -18.01 13.32 -14.00
N THR A 402 -16.87 12.87 -14.49
CA THR A 402 -16.75 12.21 -15.80
C THR A 402 -17.05 10.72 -15.73
N SER A 403 -16.84 10.09 -14.56
CA SER A 403 -17.27 8.70 -14.31
C SER A 403 -17.37 8.42 -12.81
N VAL A 404 -18.15 7.39 -12.43
CA VAL A 404 -18.26 6.93 -11.03
C VAL A 404 -18.40 5.40 -11.02
N ASP A 405 -17.50 4.73 -10.31
CA ASP A 405 -17.67 3.29 -10.04
C ASP A 405 -18.89 3.07 -9.12
N LYS A 406 -19.84 2.23 -9.55
CA LYS A 406 -21.08 1.94 -8.83
C LYS A 406 -20.87 1.31 -7.46
N ARG A 407 -19.70 0.75 -7.18
CA ARG A 407 -19.33 0.15 -5.90
C ARG A 407 -18.48 1.07 -5.02
N SER A 408 -18.23 2.30 -5.46
CA SER A 408 -17.35 3.26 -4.80
C SER A 408 -18.05 4.08 -3.71
N ARG A 409 -17.21 4.74 -2.89
CA ARG A 409 -17.69 5.71 -1.89
C ARG A 409 -18.36 6.92 -2.54
N ALA A 410 -17.83 7.42 -3.65
CA ALA A 410 -18.42 8.49 -4.44
C ALA A 410 -19.86 8.16 -4.88
N TYR A 411 -20.10 6.93 -5.35
CA TYR A 411 -21.44 6.48 -5.70
C TYR A 411 -22.37 6.39 -4.49
N SER A 412 -21.84 5.91 -3.34
CA SER A 412 -22.61 5.74 -2.10
C SER A 412 -23.07 7.06 -1.49
N ILE A 413 -22.29 8.14 -1.63
CA ILE A 413 -22.69 9.50 -1.21
C ILE A 413 -23.65 10.18 -2.18
N GLY A 414 -23.94 9.57 -3.31
CA GLY A 414 -24.92 10.04 -4.27
C GLY A 414 -24.38 10.71 -5.52
N LEU A 415 -23.04 10.76 -5.75
CA LEU A 415 -22.46 11.25 -6.99
C LEU A 415 -22.80 10.34 -8.17
N ARG A 416 -22.98 10.94 -9.33
CA ARG A 416 -23.25 10.25 -10.60
C ARG A 416 -22.43 10.90 -11.71
N GLU A 417 -22.19 10.14 -12.76
CA GLU A 417 -21.62 10.65 -14.00
C GLU A 417 -22.48 11.77 -14.58
N GLY A 418 -21.86 12.83 -15.04
CA GLY A 418 -22.50 14.04 -15.55
C GLY A 418 -22.87 15.08 -14.50
N ASP A 419 -22.70 14.81 -13.20
CA ASP A 419 -22.88 15.82 -12.15
C ASP A 419 -21.84 16.94 -12.30
N VAL A 420 -22.22 18.18 -12.05
CA VAL A 420 -21.29 19.32 -11.98
C VAL A 420 -21.26 19.85 -10.54
N ILE A 421 -20.13 19.75 -9.89
CA ILE A 421 -19.90 20.30 -8.54
C ILE A 421 -19.70 21.80 -8.67
N THR A 422 -20.61 22.60 -8.09
CA THR A 422 -20.60 24.06 -8.23
C THR A 422 -20.32 24.81 -6.93
N SER A 423 -20.47 24.18 -5.76
CA SER A 423 -20.03 24.77 -4.48
C SER A 423 -19.76 23.73 -3.40
N VAL A 424 -18.89 24.11 -2.45
CA VAL A 424 -18.64 23.39 -1.18
C VAL A 424 -18.98 24.35 -0.04
N ASN A 425 -19.88 23.97 0.86
CA ASN A 425 -20.28 24.77 2.04
C ASN A 425 -20.68 26.24 1.70
N ARG A 426 -21.32 26.49 0.57
CA ARG A 426 -21.70 27.79 -0.01
C ARG A 426 -20.58 28.53 -0.75
N ASP A 427 -19.33 28.09 -0.67
CA ASP A 427 -18.23 28.67 -1.40
C ASP A 427 -18.20 28.11 -2.83
N GLN A 428 -18.20 29.00 -3.82
CA GLN A 428 -18.26 28.63 -5.23
C GLN A 428 -16.99 27.83 -5.63
N VAL A 429 -17.19 26.71 -6.31
CA VAL A 429 -16.15 25.92 -6.98
C VAL A 429 -16.07 26.37 -8.43
N LYS A 430 -14.88 26.73 -8.89
CA LYS A 430 -14.64 27.17 -10.27
C LYS A 430 -13.96 26.08 -11.10
N ASP A 431 -13.10 25.29 -10.45
CA ASP A 431 -12.24 24.28 -11.04
C ASP A 431 -11.78 23.28 -9.97
N LEU A 432 -11.02 22.27 -10.37
CA LEU A 432 -10.46 21.24 -9.49
C LEU A 432 -9.57 21.81 -8.38
N SER A 433 -8.79 22.86 -8.67
CA SER A 433 -7.93 23.50 -7.68
C SER A 433 -8.76 24.16 -6.58
N SER A 434 -9.78 24.91 -6.96
CA SER A 434 -10.69 25.56 -6.00
C SER A 434 -11.52 24.53 -5.20
N LEU A 435 -11.87 23.39 -5.79
CA LEU A 435 -12.53 22.29 -5.10
C LEU A 435 -11.62 21.73 -3.99
N LYS A 436 -10.35 21.43 -4.32
CA LYS A 436 -9.35 20.91 -3.37
C LYS A 436 -9.17 21.87 -2.19
N ASP A 437 -8.98 23.17 -2.45
CA ASP A 437 -8.75 24.14 -1.40
C ASP A 437 -9.93 24.25 -0.44
N LYS A 438 -11.15 24.10 -0.94
CA LYS A 438 -12.38 24.15 -0.13
C LYS A 438 -12.63 22.87 0.67
N LEU A 439 -12.09 21.74 0.23
CA LEU A 439 -12.15 20.47 0.95
C LEU A 439 -11.12 20.36 2.08
N LYS A 440 -10.01 21.14 2.02
CA LYS A 440 -8.98 21.19 3.07
C LYS A 440 -9.46 21.79 4.39
N ASP A 441 -10.58 22.51 4.41
CA ASP A 441 -11.10 23.16 5.62
C ASP A 441 -11.83 22.13 6.52
N GLY A 442 -11.07 21.14 7.02
CA GLY A 442 -11.52 20.00 7.84
C GLY A 442 -12.06 20.34 9.24
N LYS A 443 -12.33 21.63 9.55
CA LYS A 443 -12.85 22.06 10.85
C LYS A 443 -14.35 21.86 11.02
N ARG A 444 -15.07 21.46 9.98
CA ARG A 444 -16.53 21.29 10.00
C ARG A 444 -16.92 19.82 10.17
N LYS A 445 -17.91 19.54 10.99
CA LYS A 445 -18.48 18.20 11.23
C LYS A 445 -19.15 17.59 10.00
N SER A 446 -19.51 18.41 9.03
CA SER A 446 -20.10 18.00 7.77
C SER A 446 -19.79 18.99 6.67
N THR A 447 -19.62 18.47 5.47
CA THR A 447 -19.40 19.24 4.25
C THR A 447 -20.61 19.08 3.34
N ALA A 448 -21.20 20.21 2.93
CA ALA A 448 -22.30 20.23 1.95
C ALA A 448 -21.73 20.52 0.56
N ILE A 449 -22.01 19.65 -0.39
CA ILE A 449 -21.57 19.79 -1.79
C ILE A 449 -22.82 20.05 -2.63
N ARG A 450 -22.85 21.17 -3.33
CA ARG A 450 -23.88 21.48 -4.31
C ARG A 450 -23.46 20.94 -5.66
N ILE A 451 -24.32 20.15 -6.26
CA ILE A 451 -24.16 19.60 -7.60
C ILE A 451 -25.32 20.03 -8.50
N GLU A 452 -25.02 20.15 -9.80
CA GLU A 452 -25.99 20.28 -10.85
C GLU A 452 -26.05 18.95 -11.60
N ARG A 453 -27.25 18.37 -11.74
CA ARG A 453 -27.52 17.12 -12.45
C ARG A 453 -28.63 17.37 -13.48
N GLY A 454 -28.26 17.56 -14.74
CA GLY A 454 -29.19 18.08 -15.73
C GLY A 454 -29.77 19.43 -15.27
N ASP A 455 -31.09 19.58 -15.30
CA ASP A 455 -31.77 20.81 -14.86
C ASP A 455 -32.02 20.90 -13.34
N SER A 456 -31.53 19.93 -12.56
CA SER A 456 -31.77 19.85 -11.12
C SER A 456 -30.54 20.24 -10.30
N THR A 457 -30.78 21.04 -9.24
CA THR A 457 -29.74 21.30 -8.22
C THR A 457 -29.94 20.37 -7.02
N LEU A 458 -28.90 19.68 -6.60
CA LEU A 458 -28.91 18.76 -5.46
C LEU A 458 -27.84 19.18 -4.45
N TYR A 459 -28.04 18.81 -3.19
CA TYR A 459 -27.04 18.95 -2.14
C TYR A 459 -26.71 17.58 -1.57
N LEU A 460 -25.43 17.20 -1.68
CA LEU A 460 -24.90 16.04 -1.02
C LEU A 460 -24.27 16.47 0.31
N THR A 461 -24.58 15.77 1.39
CA THR A 461 -24.01 16.06 2.71
C THR A 461 -23.05 14.94 3.08
N ILE A 462 -21.80 15.29 3.31
CA ILE A 462 -20.73 14.39 3.72
C ILE A 462 -20.48 14.65 5.21
N ARG A 463 -20.44 13.60 6.01
CA ARG A 463 -20.03 13.67 7.42
C ARG A 463 -18.54 13.31 7.49
N ASN A 464 -17.75 14.24 8.00
CA ASN A 464 -16.30 14.06 8.24
C ASN A 464 -16.09 13.25 9.52
#